data_06b13cafc72c7655acb1e16613be6ac8
#
_entry.id   06b13cafc72c7655acb1e16613be6ac8
#
_cell.length_a   1.000
_cell.length_b   1.000
_cell.length_c   1.000
_cell.angle_alpha   90.00
_cell.angle_beta   90.00
_cell.angle_gamma   90.00
#
_symmetry.space_group_name_H-M   'P 1'
#
loop_
_entity.id
_entity.type
_entity.pdbx_description
1 polymer ?
#
loop_
_entity_poly.entity_id
_entity_poly.type
_entity_poly.pdbx_seq_one_letter_code
_entity_poly.pdbx_strand_id
1 'polypeptide(L)'
;MNNYCPVDTVTRVEIEQLISEMLYRLDHNQADTTWELYTEDGVSVGPLGTMNREQSKAWGAKRAKQTDIVSRHFIGGIRLIWDGDEVSGNVQYLTFRDTHEPPTQPASVGEFRERYRKVDGQWRFVRREIVPIFGGNAAAAHAARVTEGESK
;
A
#
# COMPACT_ATOMS: atom_id res chain seq x y z
N MET A 1 -21.05 -9.36 -19.52
CA MET A 1 -20.09 -8.63 -20.37
C MET A 1 -18.99 -8.08 -19.47
N ASN A 2 -17.77 -8.27 -19.87
CA ASN A 2 -16.63 -7.76 -19.10
C ASN A 2 -16.51 -6.25 -19.39
N ASN A 3 -16.96 -5.41 -18.48
CA ASN A 3 -16.88 -3.95 -18.61
C ASN A 3 -15.43 -3.48 -18.43
N TYR A 4 -14.57 -3.89 -19.35
CA TYR A 4 -13.20 -3.39 -19.38
C TYR A 4 -13.21 -1.97 -19.95
N CYS A 5 -13.14 -0.99 -19.06
CA CYS A 5 -13.06 0.42 -19.39
C CYS A 5 -11.72 0.97 -18.84
N PRO A 6 -10.61 0.82 -19.57
CA PRO A 6 -9.30 1.28 -19.09
C PRO A 6 -9.30 2.80 -18.96
N VAL A 7 -8.51 3.29 -18.01
CA VAL A 7 -8.28 4.73 -17.86
C VAL A 7 -7.45 5.27 -19.04
N ASP A 8 -7.57 6.56 -19.30
CA ASP A 8 -6.69 7.26 -20.25
C ASP A 8 -5.24 7.35 -19.72
N THR A 9 -4.32 7.70 -20.62
CA THR A 9 -2.89 7.73 -20.31
C THR A 9 -2.54 8.73 -19.21
N VAL A 10 -3.17 9.90 -19.17
CA VAL A 10 -2.88 10.93 -18.16
C VAL A 10 -3.31 10.44 -16.78
N THR A 11 -4.53 9.95 -16.66
CA THR A 11 -5.06 9.35 -15.43
C THR A 11 -4.18 8.20 -14.96
N ARG A 12 -3.73 7.35 -15.88
CA ARG A 12 -2.82 6.24 -15.57
C ARG A 12 -1.52 6.73 -14.95
N VAL A 13 -0.86 7.69 -15.59
CA VAL A 13 0.42 8.23 -15.12
C VAL A 13 0.27 8.91 -13.76
N GLU A 14 -0.78 9.70 -13.56
CA GLU A 14 -1.05 10.37 -12.28
C GLU A 14 -1.26 9.36 -11.14
N ILE A 15 -2.00 8.28 -11.38
CA ILE A 15 -2.23 7.24 -10.37
C ILE A 15 -0.95 6.40 -10.13
N GLU A 16 -0.19 6.06 -11.16
CA GLU A 16 1.10 5.37 -10.99
C GLU A 16 2.10 6.20 -10.17
N GLN A 17 2.11 7.53 -10.32
CA GLN A 17 2.90 8.42 -9.47
C GLN A 17 2.43 8.39 -8.01
N LEU A 18 1.11 8.38 -7.76
CA LEU A 18 0.56 8.25 -6.41
C LEU A 18 0.96 6.92 -5.76
N ILE A 19 0.87 5.81 -6.49
CA ILE A 19 1.30 4.49 -6.00
C ILE A 19 2.80 4.51 -5.68
N SER A 20 3.61 5.05 -6.58
CA SER A 20 5.06 5.16 -6.39
C SER A 20 5.43 6.00 -5.18
N GLU A 21 4.75 7.12 -4.96
CA GLU A 21 4.94 7.98 -3.79
C GLU A 21 4.58 7.26 -2.48
N MET A 22 3.49 6.51 -2.47
CA MET A 22 3.11 5.69 -1.32
C MET A 22 4.22 4.69 -0.96
N LEU A 23 4.73 3.96 -1.93
CA LEU A 23 5.76 2.95 -1.70
C LEU A 23 7.09 3.59 -1.33
N TYR A 24 7.44 4.72 -1.93
CA TYR A 24 8.63 5.49 -1.59
C TYR A 24 8.61 5.88 -0.10
N ARG A 25 7.52 6.46 0.38
CA ARG A 25 7.37 6.86 1.78
C ARG A 25 7.50 5.67 2.74
N LEU A 26 6.88 4.53 2.40
CA LEU A 26 6.98 3.31 3.20
C LEU A 26 8.42 2.77 3.26
N ASP A 27 9.14 2.80 2.13
CA ASP A 27 10.48 2.23 2.00
C ASP A 27 11.61 3.14 2.52
N HIS A 28 11.29 4.42 2.81
CA HIS A 28 12.26 5.42 3.26
C HIS A 28 11.93 6.00 4.64
N ASN A 29 11.25 5.22 5.48
CA ASN A 29 10.88 5.58 6.86
C ASN A 29 10.03 6.87 6.98
N GLN A 30 9.24 7.17 5.96
CA GLN A 30 8.28 8.29 5.92
C GLN A 30 6.83 7.80 6.03
N ALA A 31 6.63 6.66 6.69
CA ALA A 31 5.29 6.07 6.82
C ALA A 31 4.31 6.97 7.58
N ASP A 32 4.82 7.87 8.43
CA ASP A 32 4.06 8.88 9.17
C ASP A 32 3.37 9.93 8.30
N THR A 33 3.73 10.01 7.02
CA THR A 33 3.12 10.93 6.05
C THR A 33 2.21 10.23 5.03
N THR A 34 2.12 8.91 5.04
CA THR A 34 1.35 8.14 4.04
C THR A 34 -0.15 8.40 4.09
N TRP A 35 -0.69 8.77 5.27
CA TRP A 35 -2.10 9.11 5.46
C TRP A 35 -2.54 10.33 4.62
N GLU A 36 -1.62 11.21 4.24
CA GLU A 36 -1.89 12.38 3.38
C GLU A 36 -2.32 11.99 1.97
N LEU A 37 -1.97 10.80 1.53
CA LEU A 37 -2.28 10.26 0.21
C LEU A 37 -3.69 9.67 0.11
N TYR A 38 -4.42 9.61 1.23
CA TYR A 38 -5.79 9.13 1.30
C TYR A 38 -6.79 10.28 1.26
N THR A 39 -8.01 9.99 0.78
CA THR A 39 -9.18 10.86 1.00
C THR A 39 -9.52 10.93 2.48
N GLU A 40 -10.34 11.90 2.89
CA GLU A 40 -10.76 12.02 4.30
C GLU A 40 -11.51 10.77 4.79
N ASP A 41 -12.34 10.18 3.93
CA ASP A 41 -13.07 8.93 4.16
C ASP A 41 -12.26 7.67 3.80
N GLY A 42 -10.98 7.83 3.47
CA GLY A 42 -10.12 6.77 2.97
C GLY A 42 -9.80 5.70 4.02
N VAL A 43 -9.67 4.47 3.55
CA VAL A 43 -9.38 3.31 4.40
C VAL A 43 -8.22 2.47 3.86
N SER A 44 -7.43 1.94 4.79
CA SER A 44 -6.40 0.94 4.54
C SER A 44 -6.85 -0.39 5.12
N VAL A 45 -6.70 -1.48 4.37
CA VAL A 45 -7.07 -2.84 4.80
C VAL A 45 -5.84 -3.74 4.67
N GLY A 46 -5.47 -4.37 5.76
CA GLY A 46 -4.29 -5.22 5.81
C GLY A 46 -4.38 -6.25 6.94
N PRO A 47 -3.24 -6.86 7.31
CA PRO A 47 -3.21 -7.90 8.35
C PRO A 47 -3.74 -7.45 9.72
N LEU A 48 -3.73 -6.15 10.00
CA LEU A 48 -4.25 -5.56 11.23
C LEU A 48 -5.74 -5.19 11.14
N GLY A 49 -6.42 -5.57 10.04
CA GLY A 49 -7.81 -5.22 9.78
C GLY A 49 -7.94 -3.92 8.98
N THR A 50 -9.10 -3.28 9.13
CA THR A 50 -9.41 -2.01 8.45
C THR A 50 -9.04 -0.84 9.34
N MET A 51 -8.26 0.08 8.80
CA MET A 51 -7.86 1.32 9.46
C MET A 51 -8.43 2.51 8.68
N ASN A 52 -9.08 3.43 9.37
CA ASN A 52 -9.42 4.73 8.83
C ASN A 52 -8.17 5.63 8.74
N ARG A 53 -8.33 6.84 8.22
CA ARG A 53 -7.22 7.79 8.01
C ARG A 53 -6.45 8.12 9.28
N GLU A 54 -7.14 8.34 10.42
CA GLU A 54 -6.51 8.63 11.71
C GLU A 54 -5.75 7.43 12.27
N GLN A 55 -6.32 6.23 12.15
CA GLN A 55 -5.63 5.00 12.54
C GLN A 55 -4.42 4.72 11.66
N SER A 56 -4.50 5.00 10.36
CA SER A 56 -3.37 4.89 9.43
C SER A 56 -2.26 5.88 9.79
N LYS A 57 -2.61 7.10 10.20
CA LYS A 57 -1.65 8.09 10.69
C LYS A 57 -0.93 7.61 11.95
N ALA A 58 -1.67 7.09 12.93
CA ALA A 58 -1.09 6.55 14.16
C ALA A 58 -0.18 5.34 13.88
N TRP A 59 -0.59 4.42 13.00
CA TRP A 59 0.23 3.30 12.55
C TRP A 59 1.50 3.78 11.85
N GLY A 60 1.39 4.72 10.93
CA GLY A 60 2.50 5.29 10.20
C GLY A 60 3.55 5.92 11.10
N ALA A 61 3.11 6.65 12.15
CA ALA A 61 4.00 7.24 13.13
C ALA A 61 4.80 6.19 13.92
N LYS A 62 4.21 5.02 14.22
CA LYS A 62 4.92 3.89 14.83
C LYS A 62 5.90 3.26 13.82
N ARG A 63 5.44 3.01 12.59
CA ARG A 63 6.24 2.37 11.54
C ARG A 63 7.48 3.20 11.16
N ALA A 64 7.37 4.52 11.10
CA ALA A 64 8.47 5.42 10.77
C ALA A 64 9.62 5.37 11.80
N LYS A 65 9.35 4.95 13.03
CA LYS A 65 10.36 4.77 14.08
C LYS A 65 11.16 3.46 13.95
N GLN A 66 10.70 2.52 13.15
CA GLN A 66 11.38 1.23 12.92
C GLN A 66 12.45 1.38 11.85
N THR A 67 13.52 2.09 12.15
CA THR A 67 14.60 2.43 11.21
C THR A 67 15.56 1.28 10.93
N ASP A 68 15.51 0.22 11.72
CA ASP A 68 16.26 -1.03 11.56
C ASP A 68 15.66 -1.96 10.49
N ILE A 69 14.44 -1.67 10.04
CA ILE A 69 13.77 -2.44 9.00
C ILE A 69 13.93 -1.74 7.65
N VAL A 70 14.71 -2.33 6.76
CA VAL A 70 14.82 -1.90 5.38
C VAL A 70 13.87 -2.72 4.52
N SER A 71 12.99 -2.06 3.79
CA SER A 71 12.09 -2.71 2.83
C SER A 71 12.20 -2.09 1.45
N ARG A 72 11.89 -2.88 0.43
CA ARG A 72 11.73 -2.42 -0.95
C ARG A 72 10.53 -3.11 -1.58
N HIS A 73 9.60 -2.29 -2.04
CA HIS A 73 8.44 -2.75 -2.78
C HIS A 73 8.71 -2.66 -4.28
N PHE A 74 8.40 -3.73 -4.97
CA PHE A 74 8.40 -3.78 -6.43
C PHE A 74 6.97 -4.02 -6.89
N ILE A 75 6.54 -3.29 -7.89
CA ILE A 75 5.21 -3.41 -8.48
C ILE A 75 5.28 -3.73 -9.96
N GLY A 76 4.28 -4.42 -10.44
CA GLY A 76 4.08 -4.73 -11.84
C GLY A 76 2.62 -5.08 -12.10
N GLY A 77 2.25 -5.35 -13.35
CA GLY A 77 0.88 -5.76 -13.66
C GLY A 77 -0.19 -4.77 -13.17
N ILE A 78 -0.01 -3.48 -13.43
CA ILE A 78 -0.91 -2.42 -12.98
C ILE A 78 -2.13 -2.38 -13.91
N ARG A 79 -3.30 -2.74 -13.38
CA ARG A 79 -4.59 -2.66 -14.07
C ARG A 79 -5.45 -1.59 -13.44
N LEU A 80 -5.80 -0.56 -14.22
CA LEU A 80 -6.65 0.57 -13.80
C LEU A 80 -7.85 0.67 -14.73
N ILE A 81 -9.04 0.72 -14.15
CA ILE A 81 -10.30 0.82 -14.89
C ILE A 81 -11.22 1.87 -14.26
N TRP A 82 -11.99 2.56 -15.08
CA TRP A 82 -13.05 3.42 -14.60
C TRP A 82 -14.16 2.61 -13.93
N ASP A 83 -14.65 3.09 -12.80
CA ASP A 83 -15.81 2.59 -12.06
C ASP A 83 -16.65 3.81 -11.61
N GLY A 84 -17.50 4.27 -12.51
CA GLY A 84 -18.17 5.56 -12.36
C GLY A 84 -17.18 6.71 -12.51
N ASP A 85 -17.11 7.58 -11.53
CA ASP A 85 -16.19 8.71 -11.40
C ASP A 85 -14.92 8.37 -10.62
N GLU A 86 -14.82 7.15 -10.12
CA GLU A 86 -13.64 6.63 -9.44
C GLU A 86 -12.85 5.67 -10.36
N VAL A 87 -11.64 5.36 -9.96
CA VAL A 87 -10.81 4.35 -10.61
C VAL A 87 -10.62 3.17 -9.68
N SER A 88 -10.87 1.97 -10.20
CA SER A 88 -10.54 0.71 -9.54
C SER A 88 -9.19 0.20 -10.03
N GLY A 89 -8.30 -0.15 -9.10
CA GLY A 89 -6.96 -0.64 -9.37
C GLY A 89 -6.71 -2.03 -8.82
N ASN A 90 -5.97 -2.81 -9.61
CA ASN A 90 -5.32 -4.03 -9.15
C ASN A 90 -3.85 -3.94 -9.51
N VAL A 91 -2.98 -3.98 -8.51
CA VAL A 91 -1.54 -3.77 -8.64
C VAL A 91 -0.81 -4.95 -8.02
N GLN A 92 -0.09 -5.71 -8.83
CA GLN A 92 0.73 -6.81 -8.33
C GLN A 92 1.97 -6.26 -7.64
N TYR A 93 2.32 -6.85 -6.50
CA TYR A 93 3.50 -6.44 -5.74
C TYR A 93 4.31 -7.62 -5.23
N LEU A 94 5.58 -7.36 -4.99
CA LEU A 94 6.42 -8.15 -4.11
C LEU A 94 7.23 -7.20 -3.23
N THR A 95 7.50 -7.62 -1.98
CA THR A 95 8.24 -6.84 -1.01
C THR A 95 9.42 -7.66 -0.51
N PHE A 96 10.62 -7.11 -0.62
CA PHE A 96 11.78 -7.61 0.10
C PHE A 96 11.96 -6.85 1.40
N ARG A 97 12.43 -7.55 2.42
CA ARG A 97 12.68 -6.93 3.73
C ARG A 97 13.94 -7.50 4.33
N ASP A 98 14.86 -6.60 4.65
CA ASP A 98 16.07 -6.90 5.39
C ASP A 98 15.86 -6.62 6.87
N THR A 99 16.19 -7.59 7.70
CA THR A 99 16.12 -7.51 9.17
C THR A 99 17.45 -7.96 9.79
N HIS A 100 18.57 -7.63 9.20
CA HIS A 100 19.97 -7.92 9.54
C HIS A 100 20.69 -8.87 8.59
N GLU A 101 19.98 -9.55 7.70
CA GLU A 101 20.55 -10.39 6.64
C GLU A 101 19.90 -10.05 5.30
N PRO A 102 20.67 -9.97 4.21
CA PRO A 102 20.11 -9.72 2.88
C PRO A 102 19.04 -10.76 2.53
N PRO A 103 17.84 -10.34 2.10
CA PRO A 103 16.76 -11.27 1.81
C PRO A 103 17.03 -12.05 0.54
N THR A 104 16.87 -13.37 0.59
CA THR A 104 17.00 -14.27 -0.56
C THR A 104 15.66 -14.57 -1.23
N GLN A 105 14.55 -14.21 -0.59
CA GLN A 105 13.19 -14.38 -1.10
C GLN A 105 12.32 -13.21 -0.64
N PRO A 106 11.22 -12.91 -1.38
CA PRO A 106 10.30 -11.86 -0.96
C PRO A 106 9.63 -12.20 0.37
N ALA A 107 9.50 -11.18 1.21
CA ALA A 107 8.76 -11.26 2.46
C ALA A 107 7.25 -11.36 2.24
N SER A 108 6.75 -10.81 1.14
CA SER A 108 5.34 -10.86 0.75
C SER A 108 5.22 -10.76 -0.77
N VAL A 109 4.30 -11.53 -1.33
CA VAL A 109 3.89 -11.46 -2.75
C VAL A 109 2.38 -11.46 -2.82
N GLY A 110 1.80 -10.52 -3.51
CA GLY A 110 0.35 -10.40 -3.58
C GLY A 110 -0.12 -9.31 -4.53
N GLU A 111 -1.28 -8.77 -4.23
CA GLU A 111 -1.86 -7.66 -4.97
C GLU A 111 -2.41 -6.60 -4.01
N PHE A 112 -2.33 -5.35 -4.42
CA PHE A 112 -3.10 -4.27 -3.85
C PHE A 112 -4.40 -4.16 -4.63
N ARG A 113 -5.54 -4.19 -3.94
CA ARG A 113 -6.86 -3.86 -4.47
C ARG A 113 -7.19 -2.46 -4.02
N GLU A 114 -7.26 -1.54 -4.96
CA GLU A 114 -7.26 -0.12 -4.67
C GLU A 114 -8.44 0.57 -5.36
N ARG A 115 -8.90 1.66 -4.73
CA ARG A 115 -9.84 2.61 -5.33
C ARG A 115 -9.27 4.01 -5.17
N TYR A 116 -9.48 4.83 -6.20
CA TYR A 116 -8.93 6.17 -6.28
C TYR A 116 -10.02 7.16 -6.67
N ARG A 117 -9.95 8.33 -6.07
CA ARG A 117 -10.82 9.48 -6.38
C ARG A 117 -9.98 10.72 -6.54
N LYS A 118 -10.36 11.59 -7.50
CA LYS A 118 -9.73 12.88 -7.69
C LYS A 118 -10.37 13.90 -6.76
N VAL A 119 -9.57 14.50 -5.88
CA VAL A 119 -10.00 15.51 -4.91
C VAL A 119 -9.12 16.74 -5.11
N ASP A 120 -9.71 17.90 -5.37
CA ASP A 120 -9.00 19.16 -5.62
C ASP A 120 -7.91 19.04 -6.70
N GLY A 121 -8.24 18.29 -7.76
CA GLY A 121 -7.34 18.07 -8.90
C GLY A 121 -6.25 17.02 -8.67
N GLN A 122 -6.21 16.35 -7.53
CA GLN A 122 -5.22 15.33 -7.19
C GLN A 122 -5.86 13.97 -6.89
N TRP A 123 -5.28 12.91 -7.42
CA TRP A 123 -5.70 11.56 -7.07
C TRP A 123 -5.33 11.21 -5.64
N ARG A 124 -6.24 10.48 -4.95
CA ARG A 124 -6.09 10.00 -3.59
C ARG A 124 -6.61 8.57 -3.49
N PHE A 125 -6.06 7.80 -2.55
CA PHE A 125 -6.60 6.48 -2.20
C PHE A 125 -7.91 6.65 -1.42
N VAL A 126 -9.00 6.08 -1.94
CA VAL A 126 -10.25 5.87 -1.20
C VAL A 126 -10.18 4.58 -0.40
N ARG A 127 -9.56 3.55 -1.00
CA ARG A 127 -9.34 2.26 -0.36
C ARG A 127 -8.03 1.67 -0.86
N ARG A 128 -7.25 1.13 0.03
CA ARG A 128 -6.08 0.34 -0.30
C ARG A 128 -6.11 -0.95 0.53
N GLU A 129 -6.27 -2.08 -0.13
CA GLU A 129 -6.32 -3.40 0.48
C GLU A 129 -5.11 -4.23 0.06
N ILE A 130 -4.40 -4.78 1.05
CA ILE A 130 -3.26 -5.67 0.83
C ILE A 130 -3.78 -7.10 0.83
N VAL A 131 -3.68 -7.78 -0.30
CA VAL A 131 -4.13 -9.17 -0.47
C VAL A 131 -2.93 -10.06 -0.74
N PRO A 132 -2.43 -10.79 0.27
CA PRO A 132 -1.39 -11.79 0.05
C PRO A 132 -1.91 -12.91 -0.85
N ILE A 133 -1.15 -13.25 -1.90
CA ILE A 133 -1.49 -14.34 -2.84
C ILE A 133 -0.73 -15.60 -2.46
N PHE A 134 0.56 -15.46 -2.19
CA PHE A 134 1.35 -16.58 -1.67
C PHE A 134 1.46 -16.43 -0.17
N GLY A 135 0.67 -17.24 0.54
CA GLY A 135 0.71 -17.35 2.00
C GLY A 135 1.95 -18.09 2.45
N GLY A 136 2.43 -17.73 3.63
CA GLY A 136 3.54 -18.39 4.28
C GLY A 136 3.93 -17.65 5.55
N ASN A 137 4.91 -18.20 6.26
CA ASN A 137 5.39 -17.67 7.54
C ASN A 137 5.86 -16.21 7.48
N ALA A 138 6.23 -15.70 6.30
CA ALA A 138 6.70 -14.32 6.12
C ALA A 138 5.63 -13.26 6.37
N ALA A 139 4.38 -13.49 5.93
CA ALA A 139 3.26 -12.55 6.19
C ALA A 139 2.84 -12.58 7.67
N ALA A 140 2.82 -13.78 8.27
CA ALA A 140 2.53 -13.97 9.69
C ALA A 140 3.64 -13.35 10.58
N ALA A 141 4.90 -13.53 10.21
CA ALA A 141 6.04 -12.95 10.91
C ALA A 141 6.06 -11.41 10.83
N HIS A 142 5.56 -10.82 9.73
CA HIS A 142 5.41 -9.37 9.63
C HIS A 142 4.31 -8.85 10.57
N ALA A 143 3.15 -9.50 10.58
CA ALA A 143 2.06 -9.15 11.47
C ALA A 143 2.47 -9.26 12.95
N ALA A 144 3.18 -10.33 13.32
CA ALA A 144 3.69 -10.52 14.68
C ALA A 144 4.66 -9.41 15.12
N ARG A 145 5.57 -8.97 14.26
CA ARG A 145 6.54 -7.91 14.60
C ARG A 145 5.92 -6.52 14.77
N VAL A 146 4.85 -6.23 14.02
CA VAL A 146 4.11 -4.96 14.20
C VAL A 146 3.39 -4.95 15.54
N THR A 147 2.89 -6.11 15.99
CA THR A 147 2.23 -6.25 17.29
C THR A 147 3.23 -6.34 18.46
N GLU A 148 4.39 -6.96 18.28
CA GLU A 148 5.44 -7.01 19.32
C GLU A 148 6.09 -5.65 19.58
N GLY A 149 6.14 -4.75 18.58
CA GLY A 149 6.56 -3.36 18.73
C GLY A 149 5.62 -2.52 19.61
N GLU A 150 4.43 -3.04 19.95
CA GLU A 150 3.47 -2.40 20.86
C GLU A 150 3.73 -2.72 22.35
N SER A 151 4.62 -3.66 22.66
CA SER A 151 4.88 -4.16 24.03
C SER A 151 6.16 -3.65 24.68
N LYS A 152 6.78 -2.57 24.14
CA LYS A 152 7.95 -1.95 24.73
C LYS A 152 7.81 -0.45 24.87
#